data_6d62b186927e4e59dbdc5ddb6e853fc3
#
_entry.id   6d62b186927e4e59dbdc5ddb6e853fc3
#
_cell.length_a   1.000
_cell.length_b   1.000
_cell.length_c   1.000
_cell.angle_alpha   90.00
_cell.angle_beta   90.00
_cell.angle_gamma   90.00
#
_symmetry.space_group_name_H-M   'P 1'
#
loop_
_entity.id
_entity.type
_entity.pdbx_description
1 polymer ?
#
loop_
_entity_poly.entity_id
_entity_poly.type
_entity_poly.pdbx_seq_one_letter_code
_entity_poly.pdbx_strand_id
1 'polypeptide(L)'
;MSTNVRAMACEPQDVFDVLADGWLFPVWVVGASRMRDVDVNWPQVGASLKHSFGVWPALINDETVVEEWDPPRRMTMRPKGWPIGEARVEIDVKPRPSGCVVRIREHAVRGPGRFVPPPILDIGLSARNVETLRRLAFIAEGRSENGEKTVQS
;
A
#
# COMPACT_ATOMS: atom_id res chain seq x y z
N MET A 1 9.44 -4.46 13.20
CA MET A 1 8.75 -4.75 11.92
C MET A 1 7.29 -5.01 12.19
N SER A 2 6.41 -4.32 11.49
CA SER A 2 4.97 -4.57 11.56
C SER A 2 4.56 -5.56 10.47
N THR A 3 3.76 -6.56 10.83
CA THR A 3 3.22 -7.56 9.90
C THR A 3 1.72 -7.70 10.11
N ASN A 4 0.96 -7.48 9.06
CA ASN A 4 -0.50 -7.55 9.08
C ASN A 4 -1.00 -8.37 7.90
N VAL A 5 -2.06 -9.15 8.11
CA VAL A 5 -2.62 -10.07 7.13
C VAL A 5 -4.13 -9.89 7.05
N ARG A 6 -4.68 -9.96 5.83
CA ARG A 6 -6.12 -9.94 5.60
C ARG A 6 -6.52 -10.86 4.46
N ALA A 7 -7.55 -11.68 4.67
CA ALA A 7 -8.22 -12.41 3.60
C ALA A 7 -9.14 -11.46 2.83
N MET A 8 -9.16 -11.59 1.51
CA MET A 8 -9.97 -10.79 0.60
C MET A 8 -10.76 -11.68 -0.34
N ALA A 9 -12.03 -11.32 -0.60
CA ALA A 9 -12.93 -12.04 -1.49
C ALA A 9 -12.78 -11.55 -2.94
N CYS A 10 -11.54 -11.60 -3.45
CA CYS A 10 -11.19 -11.23 -4.82
C CYS A 10 -9.95 -12.00 -5.27
N GLU A 11 -9.69 -12.00 -6.57
CA GLU A 11 -8.50 -12.63 -7.12
C GLU A 11 -7.23 -11.81 -6.81
N PRO A 12 -6.04 -12.43 -6.75
CA PRO A 12 -4.79 -11.69 -6.59
C PRO A 12 -4.59 -10.57 -7.61
N GLN A 13 -5.02 -10.78 -8.85
CA GLN A 13 -4.91 -9.76 -9.90
C GLN A 13 -5.76 -8.52 -9.59
N ASP A 14 -6.93 -8.67 -8.97
CA ASP A 14 -7.76 -7.53 -8.57
C ASP A 14 -7.03 -6.60 -7.60
N VAL A 15 -6.26 -7.18 -6.67
CA VAL A 15 -5.41 -6.42 -5.75
C VAL A 15 -4.32 -5.67 -6.52
N PHE A 16 -3.63 -6.34 -7.44
CA PHE A 16 -2.55 -5.74 -8.22
C PHE A 16 -3.05 -4.68 -9.21
N ASP A 17 -4.27 -4.79 -9.70
CA ASP A 17 -4.89 -3.74 -10.51
C ASP A 17 -5.10 -2.45 -9.71
N VAL A 18 -5.43 -2.54 -8.43
CA VAL A 18 -5.49 -1.38 -7.53
C VAL A 18 -4.10 -0.80 -7.28
N LEU A 19 -3.10 -1.65 -7.00
CA LEU A 19 -1.72 -1.22 -6.77
C LEU A 19 -1.10 -0.57 -8.01
N ALA A 20 -1.50 -1.02 -9.20
CA ALA A 20 -1.03 -0.48 -10.48
C ALA A 20 -1.60 0.91 -10.78
N ASP A 21 -2.67 1.31 -10.15
CA ASP A 21 -3.25 2.64 -10.29
C ASP A 21 -2.70 3.58 -9.21
N GLY A 22 -1.62 4.28 -9.52
CA GLY A 22 -0.94 5.17 -8.57
C GLY A 22 -1.83 6.31 -8.06
N TRP A 23 -2.83 6.75 -8.82
CA TRP A 23 -3.76 7.79 -8.41
C TRP A 23 -4.73 7.36 -7.32
N LEU A 24 -4.91 6.03 -7.13
CA LEU A 24 -5.70 5.47 -6.03
C LEU A 24 -4.91 5.39 -4.71
N PHE A 25 -3.62 5.65 -4.72
CA PHE A 25 -2.75 5.52 -3.54
C PHE A 25 -3.34 6.16 -2.27
N PRO A 26 -3.82 7.43 -2.29
CA PRO A 26 -4.38 8.05 -1.08
C PRO A 26 -5.72 7.45 -0.65
N VAL A 27 -6.37 6.67 -1.49
CA VAL A 27 -7.65 6.02 -1.15
C VAL A 27 -7.43 4.83 -0.22
N TRP A 28 -6.36 4.06 -0.42
CA TRP A 28 -6.09 2.88 0.40
C TRP A 28 -4.94 3.06 1.41
N VAL A 29 -3.96 3.93 1.15
CA VAL A 29 -2.86 4.19 2.09
C VAL A 29 -3.27 5.22 3.13
N VAL A 30 -3.33 4.78 4.38
CA VAL A 30 -3.69 5.66 5.51
C VAL A 30 -2.61 6.73 5.73
N GLY A 31 -3.03 7.99 5.78
CA GLY A 31 -2.16 9.14 5.98
C GLY A 31 -1.75 9.86 4.68
N ALA A 32 -1.83 9.20 3.53
CA ALA A 32 -1.65 9.87 2.24
C ALA A 32 -2.89 10.73 1.96
N SER A 33 -2.71 12.05 1.86
CA SER A 33 -3.81 13.01 1.79
C SER A 33 -3.98 13.67 0.43
N ARG A 34 -2.93 13.73 -0.37
CA ARG A 34 -2.93 14.42 -1.65
C ARG A 34 -1.92 13.79 -2.61
N MET A 35 -2.36 13.49 -3.82
CA MET A 35 -1.46 13.13 -4.92
C MET A 35 -0.99 14.39 -5.61
N ARG A 36 0.32 14.46 -5.87
CA ARG A 36 0.96 15.56 -6.62
C ARG A 36 1.36 15.10 -8.02
N ASP A 37 1.86 13.87 -8.14
CA ASP A 37 2.29 13.32 -9.41
C ASP A 37 2.43 11.80 -9.34
N VAL A 38 2.28 11.14 -10.47
CA VAL A 38 2.52 9.70 -10.67
C VAL A 38 3.35 9.55 -11.93
N ASP A 39 4.50 8.87 -11.85
CA ASP A 39 5.33 8.60 -13.01
C ASP A 39 4.55 7.79 -14.05
N VAL A 40 4.75 8.12 -15.34
CA VAL A 40 4.05 7.46 -16.44
C VAL A 40 4.33 5.97 -16.54
N ASN A 41 5.49 5.51 -16.03
CA ASN A 41 5.89 4.10 -15.98
C ASN A 41 5.50 3.41 -14.66
N TRP A 42 4.76 4.08 -13.75
CA TRP A 42 4.23 3.42 -12.56
C TRP A 42 3.41 2.19 -12.96
N PRO A 43 3.55 1.02 -12.35
CA PRO A 43 4.29 0.67 -11.13
C PRO A 43 5.65 -0.01 -11.40
N GLN A 44 6.30 0.22 -12.50
CA GLN A 44 7.58 -0.42 -12.81
C GLN A 44 8.66 -0.07 -11.78
N VAL A 45 9.64 -0.95 -11.61
CA VAL A 45 10.78 -0.72 -10.70
C VAL A 45 11.48 0.60 -11.04
N GLY A 46 11.73 1.42 -10.03
CA GLY A 46 12.30 2.76 -10.15
C GLY A 46 11.28 3.87 -10.37
N ALA A 47 10.04 3.54 -10.75
CA ALA A 47 8.97 4.53 -10.84
C ALA A 47 8.59 5.06 -9.46
N SER A 48 8.17 6.31 -9.40
CA SER A 48 7.75 6.94 -8.17
C SER A 48 6.39 7.60 -8.28
N LEU A 49 5.74 7.75 -7.14
CA LEU A 49 4.62 8.66 -6.98
C LEU A 49 4.94 9.67 -5.89
N LYS A 50 4.45 10.89 -6.10
CA LYS A 50 4.63 12.02 -5.19
C LYS A 50 3.30 12.34 -4.54
N HIS A 51 3.31 12.33 -3.22
CA HIS A 51 2.12 12.55 -2.42
C HIS A 51 2.43 13.43 -1.21
N SER A 52 1.39 13.92 -0.56
CA SER A 52 1.51 14.61 0.72
C SER A 52 1.00 13.69 1.83
N PHE A 53 1.60 13.82 3.01
CA PHE A 53 1.27 13.04 4.18
C PHE A 53 0.80 13.96 5.31
N GLY A 54 -0.16 13.52 6.11
CA GLY A 54 -0.64 14.27 7.26
C GLY A 54 -1.97 14.98 7.03
N VAL A 55 -2.27 15.92 7.93
CA VAL A 55 -3.50 16.71 7.94
C VAL A 55 -3.14 18.19 7.91
N TRP A 56 -3.83 18.96 7.07
CA TRP A 56 -3.62 20.39 6.99
C TRP A 56 -3.79 21.05 8.38
N PRO A 57 -2.92 21.99 8.83
CA PRO A 57 -1.79 22.59 8.08
C PRO A 57 -0.47 21.80 8.14
N ALA A 58 -0.42 20.65 8.82
CA ALA A 58 0.78 19.84 9.01
C ALA A 58 0.97 18.83 7.87
N LEU A 59 0.99 19.30 6.62
CA LEU A 59 1.23 18.50 5.44
C LEU A 59 2.73 18.39 5.15
N ILE A 60 3.20 17.17 4.87
CA ILE A 60 4.57 16.86 4.50
C ILE A 60 4.57 16.24 3.11
N ASN A 61 5.39 16.75 2.22
CA ASN A 61 5.57 16.19 0.90
C ASN A 61 6.46 14.94 0.98
N ASP A 62 5.99 13.86 0.37
CA ASP A 62 6.68 12.58 0.36
C ASP A 62 6.73 11.99 -1.06
N GLU A 63 7.60 11.01 -1.21
CA GLU A 63 7.78 10.25 -2.44
C GLU A 63 7.86 8.76 -2.09
N THR A 64 7.17 7.94 -2.86
CA THR A 64 7.24 6.49 -2.75
C THR A 64 7.77 5.90 -4.05
N VAL A 65 8.84 5.12 -3.96
CA VAL A 65 9.51 4.50 -5.11
C VAL A 65 9.26 3.00 -5.11
N VAL A 66 9.02 2.43 -6.29
CA VAL A 66 8.89 0.96 -6.46
C VAL A 66 10.27 0.33 -6.46
N GLU A 67 10.50 -0.63 -5.57
CA GLU A 67 11.72 -1.45 -5.53
C GLU A 67 11.52 -2.82 -6.19
N GLU A 68 10.32 -3.37 -6.13
CA GLU A 68 9.97 -4.66 -6.73
C GLU A 68 8.53 -4.63 -7.23
N TRP A 69 8.30 -5.14 -8.44
CA TRP A 69 6.99 -5.30 -9.04
C TRP A 69 6.90 -6.67 -9.70
N ASP A 70 6.24 -7.60 -9.03
CA ASP A 70 6.05 -8.98 -9.49
C ASP A 70 4.58 -9.39 -9.35
N PRO A 71 3.69 -8.89 -10.23
CA PRO A 71 2.28 -9.24 -10.19
C PRO A 71 2.06 -10.70 -10.61
N PRO A 72 1.10 -11.42 -10.03
CA PRO A 72 0.21 -11.00 -8.95
C PRO A 72 0.67 -11.44 -7.56
N ARG A 73 1.98 -11.51 -7.30
CA ARG A 73 2.57 -12.08 -6.08
C ARG A 73 3.13 -11.08 -5.10
N ARG A 74 3.92 -10.11 -5.57
CA ARG A 74 4.63 -9.19 -4.68
C ARG A 74 4.82 -7.80 -5.27
N MET A 75 4.73 -6.81 -4.38
CA MET A 75 5.19 -5.46 -4.61
C MET A 75 5.99 -4.98 -3.40
N THR A 76 7.14 -4.35 -3.64
CA THR A 76 7.93 -3.69 -2.60
C THR A 76 8.08 -2.21 -2.94
N MET A 77 7.80 -1.37 -1.96
CA MET A 77 7.87 0.08 -2.08
C MET A 77 8.76 0.68 -0.99
N ARG A 78 9.35 1.81 -1.30
CA ARG A 78 10.10 2.62 -0.33
C ARG A 78 9.50 4.02 -0.24
N PRO A 79 8.58 4.27 0.72
CA PRO A 79 8.21 5.61 1.09
C PRO A 79 9.37 6.30 1.82
N LYS A 80 9.61 7.56 1.46
CA LYS A 80 10.74 8.36 1.99
C LYS A 80 10.28 9.38 3.04
N GLY A 81 9.14 9.14 3.66
CA GLY A 81 8.40 10.11 4.47
C GLY A 81 9.06 10.58 5.76
N TRP A 82 9.18 11.86 5.88
CA TRP A 82 9.45 12.53 7.15
C TRP A 82 8.12 12.65 7.95
N PRO A 83 8.13 12.60 9.29
CA PRO A 83 9.28 12.61 10.19
C PRO A 83 9.86 11.23 10.53
N ILE A 84 9.23 10.15 10.14
CA ILE A 84 9.68 8.79 10.48
C ILE A 84 10.84 8.31 9.60
N GLY A 85 11.15 9.04 8.53
CA GLY A 85 12.22 8.68 7.61
C GLY A 85 11.77 7.66 6.55
N GLU A 86 12.73 6.97 5.96
CA GLU A 86 12.46 5.95 4.95
C GLU A 86 11.98 4.66 5.60
N ALA A 87 10.95 4.08 5.03
CA ALA A 87 10.47 2.74 5.37
C ALA A 87 10.57 1.83 4.14
N ARG A 88 10.46 0.54 4.38
CA ARG A 88 10.23 -0.46 3.33
C ARG A 88 8.90 -1.13 3.59
N VAL A 89 8.06 -1.15 2.57
CA VAL A 89 6.74 -1.77 2.61
C VAL A 89 6.70 -2.90 1.59
N GLU A 90 6.48 -4.12 2.07
CA GLU A 90 6.34 -5.30 1.22
C GLU A 90 4.89 -5.78 1.27
N ILE A 91 4.29 -5.94 0.11
CA ILE A 91 2.93 -6.48 -0.07
C ILE A 91 3.04 -7.81 -0.78
N ASP A 92 2.68 -8.88 -0.09
CA ASP A 92 2.61 -10.23 -0.64
C ASP A 92 1.16 -10.67 -0.80
N VAL A 93 0.82 -11.28 -1.93
CA VAL A 93 -0.51 -11.80 -2.21
C VAL A 93 -0.42 -13.28 -2.57
N LYS A 94 -1.23 -14.10 -1.90
CA LYS A 94 -1.34 -15.53 -2.17
C LYS A 94 -2.78 -15.89 -2.53
N PRO A 95 -2.99 -16.68 -3.61
CA PRO A 95 -4.32 -17.16 -3.95
C PRO A 95 -4.86 -18.12 -2.90
N ARG A 96 -6.20 -18.16 -2.77
CA ARG A 96 -6.96 -19.11 -1.97
C ARG A 96 -8.19 -19.59 -2.77
N PRO A 97 -8.82 -20.72 -2.41
CA PRO A 97 -10.02 -21.19 -3.09
C PRO A 97 -11.16 -20.16 -3.13
N SER A 98 -11.29 -19.33 -2.08
CA SER A 98 -12.34 -18.31 -1.93
C SER A 98 -11.86 -16.87 -2.17
N GLY A 99 -10.72 -16.68 -2.82
CA GLY A 99 -10.14 -15.36 -3.03
C GLY A 99 -8.64 -15.33 -2.89
N CYS A 100 -8.13 -14.43 -2.04
CA CYS A 100 -6.70 -14.32 -1.77
C CYS A 100 -6.41 -13.90 -0.32
N VAL A 101 -5.14 -13.94 0.05
CA VAL A 101 -4.62 -13.38 1.31
C VAL A 101 -3.56 -12.37 1.00
N VAL A 102 -3.68 -11.18 1.57
CA VAL A 102 -2.73 -10.09 1.43
C VAL A 102 -2.01 -9.89 2.76
N ARG A 103 -0.69 -9.83 2.70
CA ARG A 103 0.17 -9.54 3.83
C ARG A 103 0.97 -8.27 3.57
N ILE A 104 0.93 -7.33 4.52
CA ILE A 104 1.79 -6.15 4.52
C ILE A 104 2.85 -6.32 5.61
N ARG A 105 4.11 -6.13 5.24
CA ARG A 105 5.22 -5.98 6.17
C ARG A 105 5.84 -4.61 5.99
N GLU A 106 6.05 -3.92 7.10
CA GLU A 106 6.61 -2.58 7.10
C GLU A 106 7.65 -2.42 8.21
N HIS A 107 8.78 -1.82 7.87
CA HIS A 107 9.85 -1.49 8.82
C HIS A 107 10.60 -0.24 8.40
N ALA A 108 11.08 0.51 9.40
CA ALA A 108 11.92 1.68 9.18
C ALA A 108 13.31 1.23 8.72
N VAL A 109 13.83 1.82 7.64
CA VAL A 109 15.16 1.51 7.10
C VAL A 109 16.14 2.64 7.29
N ARG A 110 15.66 3.90 7.38
CA ARG A 110 16.48 5.08 7.53
C ARG A 110 15.71 6.19 8.24
N GLY A 111 16.42 7.04 9.00
CA GLY A 111 15.86 8.22 9.66
C GLY A 111 15.44 7.98 11.10
N PRO A 112 14.76 8.97 11.73
CA PRO A 112 14.44 8.93 13.17
C PRO A 112 13.51 7.79 13.60
N GLY A 113 12.70 7.25 12.69
CA GLY A 113 11.86 6.09 12.98
C GLY A 113 12.63 4.84 13.44
N ARG A 114 13.91 4.73 13.07
CA ARG A 114 14.80 3.64 13.54
C ARG A 114 15.09 3.69 15.02
N PHE A 115 14.96 4.85 15.65
CA PHE A 115 15.26 5.08 17.07
C PHE A 115 14.01 4.97 17.95
N VAL A 116 12.83 4.87 17.36
CA VAL A 116 11.60 4.60 18.10
C VAL A 116 11.65 3.16 18.61
N PRO A 117 11.37 2.91 19.91
CA PRO A 117 11.34 1.54 20.43
C PRO A 117 10.42 0.64 19.60
N PRO A 118 10.90 -0.54 19.18
CA PRO A 118 10.13 -1.42 18.30
C PRO A 118 8.68 -1.67 18.73
N PRO A 119 8.35 -1.93 20.01
CA PRO A 119 6.97 -2.16 20.41
C PRO A 119 6.05 -0.97 20.13
N ILE A 120 6.54 0.25 20.32
CA ILE A 120 5.75 1.48 20.09
C ILE A 120 5.54 1.69 18.60
N LEU A 121 6.60 1.58 17.82
CA LEU A 121 6.54 1.72 16.36
C LEU A 121 5.62 0.66 15.74
N ASP A 122 5.77 -0.60 16.16
CA ASP A 122 5.01 -1.72 15.62
C ASP A 122 3.51 -1.60 15.92
N ILE A 123 3.12 -1.11 17.09
CA ILE A 123 1.71 -0.86 17.43
C ILE A 123 1.12 0.20 16.49
N GLY A 124 1.82 1.31 16.31
CA GLY A 124 1.36 2.41 15.43
C GLY A 124 1.25 1.98 13.97
N LEU A 125 2.27 1.31 13.46
CA LEU A 125 2.28 0.79 12.09
C LEU A 125 1.22 -0.30 11.90
N SER A 126 1.04 -1.17 12.87
CA SER A 126 0.04 -2.24 12.81
C SER A 126 -1.38 -1.69 12.73
N ALA A 127 -1.73 -0.73 13.58
CA ALA A 127 -3.04 -0.08 13.55
C ALA A 127 -3.30 0.58 12.19
N ARG A 128 -2.31 1.29 11.64
CA ARG A 128 -2.39 1.91 10.32
C ARG A 128 -2.55 0.86 9.22
N ASN A 129 -1.78 -0.22 9.27
CA ASN A 129 -1.78 -1.24 8.23
C ASN A 129 -3.05 -2.10 8.23
N VAL A 130 -3.67 -2.31 9.38
CA VAL A 130 -5.01 -2.94 9.46
C VAL A 130 -6.02 -2.13 8.67
N GLU A 131 -6.06 -0.82 8.86
CA GLU A 131 -6.97 0.06 8.12
C GLU A 131 -6.59 0.17 6.64
N THR A 132 -5.30 0.23 6.32
CA THR A 132 -4.81 0.21 4.94
C THR A 132 -5.29 -1.05 4.20
N LEU A 133 -5.14 -2.23 4.80
CA LEU A 133 -5.63 -3.49 4.23
C LEU A 133 -7.16 -3.52 4.07
N ARG A 134 -7.88 -2.95 5.02
CA ARG A 134 -9.35 -2.85 4.94
C ARG A 134 -9.77 -2.01 3.74
N ARG A 135 -9.15 -0.85 3.53
CA ARG A 135 -9.43 0.02 2.38
C ARG A 135 -9.06 -0.62 1.06
N LEU A 136 -7.90 -1.26 1.00
CA LEU A 136 -7.45 -2.00 -0.18
C LEU A 136 -8.44 -3.12 -0.54
N ALA A 137 -8.89 -3.88 0.45
CA ALA A 137 -9.90 -4.93 0.27
C ALA A 137 -11.20 -4.37 -0.29
N PHE A 138 -11.68 -3.27 0.25
CA PHE A 138 -12.92 -2.63 -0.21
C PHE A 138 -12.87 -2.28 -1.70
N ILE A 139 -11.76 -1.70 -2.16
CA ILE A 139 -11.59 -1.32 -3.56
C ILE A 139 -11.44 -2.56 -4.45
N ALA A 140 -10.58 -3.50 -4.07
CA ALA A 140 -10.30 -4.69 -4.86
C ALA A 140 -11.52 -5.61 -4.99
N GLU A 141 -12.25 -5.82 -3.91
CA GLU A 141 -13.50 -6.61 -3.89
C GLU A 141 -14.59 -5.91 -4.71
N GLY A 142 -14.71 -4.59 -4.63
CA GLY A 142 -15.67 -3.83 -5.44
C GLY A 142 -15.39 -3.92 -6.95
N ARG A 143 -14.13 -3.94 -7.35
CA ARG A 143 -13.72 -4.15 -8.76
C ARG A 143 -14.05 -5.56 -9.24
N SER A 144 -13.82 -6.57 -8.42
CA SER A 144 -14.14 -7.97 -8.72
C SER A 144 -15.64 -8.15 -8.98
N GLU A 145 -16.51 -7.64 -8.11
CA GLU A 145 -17.96 -7.69 -8.27
C GLU A 145 -18.44 -6.98 -9.55
N ASN A 146 -17.85 -5.84 -9.87
CA ASN A 146 -18.18 -5.10 -11.09
C ASN A 146 -17.74 -5.84 -12.36
N GLY A 147 -16.59 -6.51 -12.32
CA GLY A 147 -16.10 -7.35 -13.42
C GLY A 147 -17.03 -8.53 -13.70
N GLU A 148 -17.48 -9.22 -12.67
CA GLU A 148 -18.43 -10.34 -12.80
C GLU A 148 -19.78 -9.88 -13.39
N LYS A 149 -20.31 -8.74 -12.97
CA LYS A 149 -21.55 -8.19 -13.53
C LYS A 149 -21.43 -7.84 -15.02
N THR A 150 -20.27 -7.38 -15.45
CA THR A 150 -20.03 -7.04 -16.85
C THR A 150 -19.96 -8.29 -17.74
N VAL A 151 -19.47 -9.39 -17.21
CA VAL A 151 -19.39 -10.67 -17.95
C VAL A 151 -20.75 -11.35 -18.05
N GLN A 152 -21.65 -11.12 -17.10
CA GLN A 152 -23.00 -11.71 -17.10
C GLN A 152 -24.04 -10.90 -17.91
N SER A 153 -23.72 -9.73 -18.35
CA SER A 153 -24.56 -8.87 -19.19
C SER A 153 -24.13 -8.93 -20.65
#